data_98a4ce523bded4b6d9fb55954407cda1
#
_entry.id   98a4ce523bded4b6d9fb55954407cda1
#
_cell.length_a   1.000
_cell.length_b   1.000
_cell.length_c   1.000
_cell.angle_alpha   90.00
_cell.angle_beta   90.00
_cell.angle_gamma   90.00
#
_symmetry.space_group_name_H-M   'P 1'
#
loop_
_entity.id
_entity.type
_entity.pdbx_description
1 polymer ?
#
loop_
_entity_poly.entity_id
_entity_poly.type
_entity_poly.pdbx_seq_one_letter_code
_entity_poly.pdbx_strand_id
1 'polypeptide(L)'
;MYAEDKFREIYNREPETSFCPYRVCPLGAHIDHQFGPILGFALDYGVHMAYGVKNNGIVELMSMNFPKRVQFHVASVPETKEGDWGDYLRGATKALSEKYKLTKGLCGVIRGALPSGGISSSAAVTICFMKALAKVNDIELSDSEYIYLAKKAENEYVGVSSGKLDQSCETLCRKDNILYMDSKDDTYRNIPASSNIKPFKIGIFFSGLERNLASSAYNNRVDECKAAAFALYSYAVTDRRGDYELKDGLKFQDMRLRNIPEEIFKEFGVRLPTSWQKRCNHFYSEMHRVEKGVGCWEKGDIVSFGRLINESGMSSIVNYECGSPWLIKLYDILSKLDGVYGTRFSGAGFKGCCMALIDPDKADEIKEIVEREYLKEFPTLKGKYKAYICSTSTGVGKAEGDRF
;
A
#
# COMPACT_ATOMS: atom_id res chain seq x y z
N MET A 1 11.51 -23.49 2.74
CA MET A 1 11.48 -23.92 1.31
C MET A 1 11.23 -22.69 0.50
N TYR A 2 12.07 -22.40 -0.47
CA TYR A 2 11.97 -21.25 -1.38
C TYR A 2 11.06 -21.58 -2.57
N ALA A 3 10.58 -20.55 -3.27
CA ALA A 3 9.73 -20.74 -4.45
C ALA A 3 10.47 -21.48 -5.56
N GLU A 4 11.77 -21.23 -5.69
CA GLU A 4 12.68 -21.87 -6.65
C GLU A 4 12.82 -23.37 -6.39
N ASP A 5 13.01 -23.76 -5.13
CA ASP A 5 13.13 -25.19 -4.76
C ASP A 5 11.83 -25.92 -5.10
N LYS A 6 10.69 -25.31 -4.77
CA LYS A 6 9.39 -25.88 -5.09
C LYS A 6 9.12 -25.91 -6.59
N PHE A 7 9.62 -24.94 -7.34
CA PHE A 7 9.53 -24.95 -8.80
C PHE A 7 10.34 -26.10 -9.40
N ARG A 8 11.61 -26.29 -8.96
CA ARG A 8 12.47 -27.41 -9.41
C ARG A 8 11.83 -28.78 -9.11
N GLU A 9 11.24 -28.92 -7.91
CA GLU A 9 10.52 -30.14 -7.51
C GLU A 9 9.37 -30.46 -8.47
N ILE A 10 8.59 -29.46 -8.90
CA ILE A 10 7.38 -29.66 -9.71
C ILE A 10 7.69 -29.79 -11.20
N TYR A 11 8.58 -28.93 -11.71
CA TYR A 11 8.79 -28.78 -13.15
C TYR A 11 10.10 -29.39 -13.67
N ASN A 12 10.95 -29.90 -12.78
CA ASN A 12 12.25 -30.52 -13.09
C ASN A 12 13.11 -29.69 -14.06
N ARG A 13 13.15 -28.36 -13.86
CA ARG A 13 13.97 -27.41 -14.61
C ARG A 13 14.30 -26.18 -13.77
N GLU A 14 15.31 -25.41 -14.21
CA GLU A 14 15.66 -24.14 -13.56
C GLU A 14 14.61 -23.07 -13.85
N PRO A 15 14.16 -22.30 -12.82
CA PRO A 15 13.26 -21.18 -13.00
C PRO A 15 13.99 -19.89 -13.36
N GLU A 16 13.26 -19.00 -14.02
CA GLU A 16 13.49 -17.58 -13.91
C GLU A 16 12.82 -17.06 -12.62
N THR A 17 13.27 -15.91 -12.11
CA THR A 17 12.72 -15.33 -10.90
C THR A 17 12.18 -13.92 -11.12
N SER A 18 11.17 -13.57 -10.34
CA SER A 18 10.65 -12.21 -10.20
C SER A 18 10.45 -11.89 -8.73
N PHE A 19 10.72 -10.65 -8.35
CA PHE A 19 10.51 -10.16 -6.99
C PHE A 19 9.82 -8.80 -7.03
N CYS A 20 8.91 -8.57 -6.08
CA CYS A 20 8.33 -7.28 -5.78
C CYS A 20 8.31 -7.07 -4.26
N PRO A 21 8.93 -5.99 -3.73
CA PRO A 21 8.94 -5.72 -2.30
C PRO A 21 7.55 -5.37 -1.79
N TYR A 22 7.31 -5.60 -0.49
CA TYR A 22 6.19 -4.98 0.21
C TYR A 22 6.49 -3.51 0.53
N ARG A 23 5.46 -2.77 0.94
CA ARG A 23 5.59 -1.36 1.29
C ARG A 23 4.96 -1.00 2.62
N VAL A 24 5.44 0.09 3.21
CA VAL A 24 4.76 0.84 4.26
C VAL A 24 4.65 2.32 3.90
N CYS A 25 3.63 2.97 4.46
CA CYS A 25 3.40 4.40 4.29
C CYS A 25 3.42 5.07 5.68
N PRO A 26 4.51 5.74 6.08
CA PRO A 26 4.58 6.42 7.35
C PRO A 26 3.67 7.65 7.42
N LEU A 27 3.57 8.43 6.34
CA LEU A 27 2.71 9.61 6.23
C LEU A 27 2.04 9.67 4.85
N GLY A 28 0.84 10.24 4.78
CA GLY A 28 0.08 10.35 3.54
C GLY A 28 -0.88 9.18 3.29
N ALA A 29 -1.09 8.29 4.25
CA ALA A 29 -2.05 7.20 4.07
C ALA A 29 -3.48 7.71 4.03
N HIS A 30 -4.29 7.09 3.17
CA HIS A 30 -5.70 7.40 2.94
C HIS A 30 -5.98 8.77 2.29
N ILE A 31 -4.96 9.42 1.69
CA ILE A 31 -5.16 10.68 0.96
C ILE A 31 -4.77 10.60 -0.52
N ASP A 32 -4.05 9.57 -0.95
CA ASP A 32 -3.61 9.35 -2.32
C ASP A 32 -4.78 9.22 -3.32
N HIS A 33 -5.87 8.56 -2.92
CA HIS A 33 -7.09 8.47 -3.72
C HIS A 33 -7.84 9.82 -3.84
N GLN A 34 -7.44 10.83 -3.06
CA GLN A 34 -7.89 12.22 -3.14
C GLN A 34 -6.83 13.15 -3.72
N PHE A 35 -5.84 12.59 -4.41
CA PHE A 35 -4.69 13.30 -5.01
C PHE A 35 -3.75 13.93 -3.97
N GLY A 36 -3.74 13.46 -2.73
CA GLY A 36 -2.79 13.87 -1.71
C GLY A 36 -1.40 13.26 -1.92
N PRO A 37 -0.34 13.94 -1.44
CA PRO A 37 1.02 13.40 -1.47
C PRO A 37 1.21 12.29 -0.45
N ILE A 38 2.18 11.42 -0.70
CA ILE A 38 2.52 10.29 0.19
C ILE A 38 4.02 10.24 0.49
N LEU A 39 4.36 9.67 1.64
CA LEU A 39 5.70 9.18 1.93
C LEU A 39 5.69 7.66 2.05
N GLY A 40 6.69 7.00 1.50
CA GLY A 40 6.72 5.54 1.48
C GLY A 40 8.10 4.92 1.57
N PHE A 41 8.12 3.66 2.05
CA PHE A 41 9.28 2.78 1.99
C PHE A 41 8.89 1.44 1.36
N ALA A 42 9.77 0.90 0.53
CA ALA A 42 9.76 -0.52 0.21
C ALA A 42 10.49 -1.29 1.33
N LEU A 43 10.06 -2.52 1.59
CA LEU A 43 10.64 -3.41 2.59
C LEU A 43 11.54 -4.46 1.95
N ASP A 44 12.52 -4.97 2.70
CA ASP A 44 13.38 -6.08 2.30
C ASP A 44 12.68 -7.45 2.28
N TYR A 45 11.40 -7.48 2.53
CA TYR A 45 10.47 -8.60 2.33
C TYR A 45 9.50 -8.29 1.21
N GLY A 46 9.08 -9.31 0.47
CA GLY A 46 8.19 -9.13 -0.68
C GLY A 46 7.54 -10.42 -1.16
N VAL A 47 7.04 -10.35 -2.38
CA VAL A 47 6.53 -11.50 -3.12
C VAL A 47 7.62 -12.01 -4.06
N HIS A 48 7.94 -13.30 -3.94
CA HIS A 48 8.86 -14.03 -4.80
C HIS A 48 8.09 -14.94 -5.74
N MET A 49 8.52 -15.01 -6.97
CA MET A 49 7.97 -15.88 -7.99
C MET A 49 9.10 -16.58 -8.76
N ALA A 50 9.05 -17.90 -8.76
CA ALA A 50 9.87 -18.76 -9.61
C ALA A 50 9.00 -19.24 -10.77
N TYR A 51 9.43 -19.03 -12.02
CA TYR A 51 8.58 -19.29 -13.18
C TYR A 51 9.36 -19.78 -14.39
N GLY A 52 8.62 -20.35 -15.34
CA GLY A 52 9.13 -20.71 -16.64
C GLY A 52 8.10 -20.46 -17.73
N VAL A 53 8.56 -20.14 -18.93
CA VAL A 53 7.70 -19.83 -20.09
C VAL A 53 6.85 -21.02 -20.51
N LYS A 54 5.61 -20.75 -20.94
CA LYS A 54 4.70 -21.65 -21.66
C LYS A 54 4.28 -21.01 -23.00
N ASN A 55 4.72 -21.61 -24.11
CA ASN A 55 4.47 -21.06 -25.45
C ASN A 55 3.02 -21.19 -25.94
N ASN A 56 2.17 -21.85 -25.18
CA ASN A 56 0.76 -22.08 -25.50
C ASN A 56 -0.21 -21.07 -24.88
N GLY A 57 0.29 -19.95 -24.36
CA GLY A 57 -0.52 -18.90 -23.74
C GLY A 57 -1.16 -19.25 -22.40
N ILE A 58 -0.90 -20.41 -21.83
CA ILE A 58 -1.49 -20.81 -20.54
C ILE A 58 -0.65 -20.26 -19.39
N VAL A 59 -1.31 -19.57 -18.47
CA VAL A 59 -0.81 -19.22 -17.13
C VAL A 59 -1.23 -20.31 -16.15
N GLU A 60 -0.27 -20.90 -15.44
CA GLU A 60 -0.50 -21.93 -14.43
C GLU A 60 0.38 -21.67 -13.22
N LEU A 61 -0.21 -21.21 -12.12
CA LEU A 61 0.51 -20.82 -10.92
C LEU A 61 0.00 -21.53 -9.67
N MET A 62 0.93 -21.88 -8.81
CA MET A 62 0.68 -22.37 -7.46
C MET A 62 1.18 -21.33 -6.45
N SER A 63 0.40 -21.05 -5.43
CA SER A 63 0.83 -20.27 -4.28
C SER A 63 1.29 -21.19 -3.14
N MET A 64 2.37 -20.80 -2.45
CA MET A 64 2.80 -21.45 -1.22
C MET A 64 2.04 -20.94 0.03
N ASN A 65 1.29 -19.84 -0.12
CA ASN A 65 0.53 -19.21 0.98
C ASN A 65 -0.96 -19.53 0.92
N PHE A 66 -1.49 -19.80 -0.27
CA PHE A 66 -2.92 -20.02 -0.49
C PHE A 66 -3.16 -21.38 -1.15
N PRO A 67 -4.22 -22.09 -0.76
CA PRO A 67 -4.65 -23.28 -1.46
C PRO A 67 -5.15 -22.91 -2.88
N LYS A 68 -5.32 -23.89 -3.72
CA LYS A 68 -5.83 -23.76 -5.09
C LYS A 68 -4.77 -23.21 -6.08
N ARG A 69 -4.57 -23.98 -7.14
CA ARG A 69 -3.82 -23.51 -8.31
C ARG A 69 -4.69 -22.58 -9.14
N VAL A 70 -4.05 -21.64 -9.79
CA VAL A 70 -4.70 -20.72 -10.73
C VAL A 70 -4.27 -21.11 -12.13
N GLN A 71 -5.25 -21.27 -13.02
CA GLN A 71 -5.00 -21.57 -14.44
C GLN A 71 -5.98 -20.78 -15.31
N PHE A 72 -5.44 -20.12 -16.34
CA PHE A 72 -6.22 -19.44 -17.37
C PHE A 72 -5.36 -19.23 -18.63
N HIS A 73 -5.97 -18.84 -19.73
CA HIS A 73 -5.27 -18.51 -20.98
C HIS A 73 -5.19 -16.99 -21.17
N VAL A 74 -4.04 -16.46 -21.60
CA VAL A 74 -3.82 -15.00 -21.73
C VAL A 74 -4.77 -14.32 -22.70
N ALA A 75 -5.26 -15.03 -23.72
CA ALA A 75 -6.23 -14.51 -24.70
C ALA A 75 -7.70 -14.70 -24.29
N SER A 76 -7.98 -15.37 -23.15
CA SER A 76 -9.34 -15.62 -22.66
C SER A 76 -9.39 -15.55 -21.13
N VAL A 77 -9.00 -14.39 -20.62
CA VAL A 77 -9.12 -14.10 -19.19
C VAL A 77 -10.61 -14.00 -18.82
N PRO A 78 -11.08 -14.63 -17.72
CA PRO A 78 -12.46 -14.49 -17.26
C PRO A 78 -12.88 -13.02 -17.13
N GLU A 79 -14.08 -12.71 -17.59
CA GLU A 79 -14.60 -11.33 -17.56
C GLU A 79 -14.88 -10.84 -16.14
N THR A 80 -15.24 -11.74 -15.25
CA THR A 80 -15.53 -11.44 -13.85
C THR A 80 -14.56 -12.15 -12.91
N LYS A 81 -14.28 -11.52 -11.76
CA LYS A 81 -13.45 -12.11 -10.71
C LYS A 81 -14.05 -13.39 -10.14
N GLU A 82 -13.20 -14.35 -9.78
CA GLU A 82 -13.60 -15.63 -9.18
C GLU A 82 -13.58 -15.59 -7.65
N GLY A 83 -13.07 -14.52 -7.02
CA GLY A 83 -12.99 -14.35 -5.57
C GLY A 83 -11.81 -15.09 -4.92
N ASP A 84 -10.80 -15.46 -5.70
CA ASP A 84 -9.58 -16.09 -5.21
C ASP A 84 -8.33 -15.22 -5.43
N TRP A 85 -7.16 -15.69 -4.93
CA TRP A 85 -5.91 -14.97 -5.08
C TRP A 85 -5.47 -14.77 -6.54
N GLY A 86 -5.98 -15.58 -7.45
CA GLY A 86 -5.72 -15.48 -8.89
C GLY A 86 -6.35 -14.28 -9.56
N ASP A 87 -7.29 -13.60 -8.91
CA ASP A 87 -7.92 -12.40 -9.48
C ASP A 87 -6.92 -11.27 -9.71
N TYR A 88 -5.88 -11.17 -8.90
CA TYR A 88 -4.78 -10.23 -9.12
C TYR A 88 -3.99 -10.54 -10.41
N LEU A 89 -3.82 -11.83 -10.72
CA LEU A 89 -3.12 -12.30 -11.92
C LEU A 89 -3.99 -12.10 -13.16
N ARG A 90 -5.27 -12.42 -13.07
CA ARG A 90 -6.27 -12.20 -14.14
C ARG A 90 -6.38 -10.73 -14.46
N GLY A 91 -6.51 -9.87 -13.44
CA GLY A 91 -6.55 -8.43 -13.59
C GLY A 91 -5.28 -7.86 -14.23
N ALA A 92 -4.10 -8.30 -13.79
CA ALA A 92 -2.83 -7.92 -14.39
C ALA A 92 -2.73 -8.32 -15.87
N THR A 93 -3.15 -9.54 -16.21
CA THR A 93 -3.15 -10.02 -17.59
C THR A 93 -4.11 -9.22 -18.46
N LYS A 94 -5.33 -8.93 -17.95
CA LYS A 94 -6.32 -8.12 -18.67
C LYS A 94 -5.80 -6.70 -18.92
N ALA A 95 -5.24 -6.06 -17.91
CA ALA A 95 -4.65 -4.72 -18.03
C ALA A 95 -3.49 -4.67 -19.03
N LEU A 96 -2.60 -5.67 -19.03
CA LEU A 96 -1.53 -5.78 -20.02
C LEU A 96 -2.06 -6.02 -21.43
N SER A 97 -3.05 -6.90 -21.61
CA SER A 97 -3.59 -7.28 -22.92
C SER A 97 -4.30 -6.15 -23.66
N GLU A 98 -4.72 -5.10 -22.95
CA GLU A 98 -5.30 -3.90 -23.57
C GLU A 98 -4.26 -3.06 -24.34
N LYS A 99 -3.00 -3.16 -23.94
CA LYS A 99 -1.91 -2.39 -24.56
C LYS A 99 -0.95 -3.25 -25.38
N TYR A 100 -0.79 -4.50 -24.98
CA TYR A 100 0.20 -5.41 -25.55
C TYR A 100 -0.42 -6.73 -26.01
N LYS A 101 0.07 -7.27 -27.11
CA LYS A 101 -0.32 -8.60 -27.57
C LYS A 101 0.41 -9.67 -26.77
N LEU A 102 -0.32 -10.41 -25.93
CA LEU A 102 0.21 -11.53 -25.16
C LEU A 102 0.00 -12.84 -25.94
N THR A 103 1.07 -13.59 -26.15
CA THR A 103 1.04 -14.88 -26.87
C THR A 103 1.59 -16.02 -26.03
N LYS A 104 2.47 -15.71 -25.07
CA LYS A 104 3.10 -16.66 -24.15
C LYS A 104 2.47 -16.55 -22.78
N GLY A 105 2.25 -17.69 -22.13
CA GLY A 105 1.92 -17.79 -20.71
C GLY A 105 3.15 -18.20 -19.91
N LEU A 106 2.92 -18.61 -18.67
CA LEU A 106 3.97 -19.09 -17.78
C LEU A 106 3.43 -20.13 -16.79
N CYS A 107 4.30 -21.00 -16.31
CA CYS A 107 4.02 -21.82 -15.14
C CYS A 107 4.94 -21.41 -14.00
N GLY A 108 4.50 -21.57 -12.74
CA GLY A 108 5.36 -21.17 -11.64
C GLY A 108 4.81 -21.40 -10.25
N VAL A 109 5.64 -20.99 -9.30
CA VAL A 109 5.37 -20.98 -7.87
C VAL A 109 5.55 -19.59 -7.34
N ILE A 110 4.57 -19.09 -6.57
CA ILE A 110 4.61 -17.78 -5.96
C ILE A 110 4.56 -17.90 -4.42
N ARG A 111 5.34 -17.07 -3.74
CA ARG A 111 5.41 -17.02 -2.29
C ARG A 111 5.46 -15.59 -1.79
N GLY A 112 4.53 -15.23 -0.92
CA GLY A 112 4.65 -14.05 -0.08
C GLY A 112 5.48 -14.36 1.17
N ALA A 113 6.46 -13.51 1.46
CA ALA A 113 7.40 -13.74 2.58
C ALA A 113 6.79 -13.42 3.95
N LEU A 114 5.76 -12.57 4.01
CA LEU A 114 5.05 -12.18 5.24
C LEU A 114 3.56 -12.51 5.13
N PRO A 115 2.83 -12.54 6.27
CA PRO A 115 1.37 -12.68 6.26
C PRO A 115 0.71 -11.58 5.42
N SER A 116 -0.37 -11.90 4.74
CA SER A 116 -1.12 -10.91 3.95
C SER A 116 -1.90 -9.95 4.85
N GLY A 117 -1.87 -8.67 4.50
CA GLY A 117 -2.69 -7.63 5.14
C GLY A 117 -1.87 -6.46 5.68
N GLY A 118 -2.17 -5.27 5.16
CA GLY A 118 -1.56 -4.02 5.61
C GLY A 118 -0.24 -3.63 4.91
N ILE A 119 0.46 -4.55 4.26
CA ILE A 119 1.75 -4.34 3.60
C ILE A 119 1.66 -4.32 2.07
N SER A 120 0.46 -4.18 1.51
CA SER A 120 0.19 -4.16 0.06
C SER A 120 0.55 -5.45 -0.68
N SER A 121 0.33 -6.59 -0.07
CA SER A 121 0.59 -7.88 -0.74
C SER A 121 -0.20 -8.09 -2.04
N SER A 122 -1.31 -7.39 -2.24
CA SER A 122 -2.11 -7.39 -3.47
C SER A 122 -1.38 -6.72 -4.63
N ALA A 123 -0.88 -5.50 -4.44
CA ALA A 123 -0.12 -4.81 -5.47
C ALA A 123 1.20 -5.53 -5.73
N ALA A 124 1.90 -6.00 -4.67
CA ALA A 124 3.14 -6.73 -4.81
C ALA A 124 2.99 -8.02 -5.64
N VAL A 125 1.93 -8.82 -5.42
CA VAL A 125 1.68 -10.02 -6.25
C VAL A 125 1.34 -9.65 -7.69
N THR A 126 0.54 -8.58 -7.88
CA THR A 126 0.15 -8.08 -9.20
C THR A 126 1.38 -7.63 -10.01
N ILE A 127 2.24 -6.81 -9.42
CA ILE A 127 3.46 -6.29 -10.07
C ILE A 127 4.49 -7.39 -10.28
N CYS A 128 4.71 -8.27 -9.31
CA CYS A 128 5.63 -9.40 -9.41
C CYS A 128 5.26 -10.31 -10.60
N PHE A 129 3.99 -10.65 -10.73
CA PHE A 129 3.46 -11.43 -11.84
C PHE A 129 3.52 -10.67 -13.17
N MET A 130 3.12 -9.40 -13.17
CA MET A 130 3.16 -8.54 -14.36
C MET A 130 4.57 -8.45 -14.94
N LYS A 131 5.59 -8.30 -14.09
CA LYS A 131 7.01 -8.31 -14.49
C LYS A 131 7.39 -9.63 -15.18
N ALA A 132 6.99 -10.77 -14.62
CA ALA A 132 7.27 -12.08 -15.19
C ALA A 132 6.53 -12.28 -16.52
N LEU A 133 5.23 -11.93 -16.59
CA LEU A 133 4.43 -12.08 -17.81
C LEU A 133 4.90 -11.14 -18.93
N ALA A 134 5.29 -9.91 -18.62
CA ALA A 134 5.89 -8.98 -19.57
C ALA A 134 7.20 -9.55 -20.13
N LYS A 135 8.09 -10.03 -19.25
CA LYS A 135 9.38 -10.59 -19.64
C LYS A 135 9.25 -11.79 -20.61
N VAL A 136 8.36 -12.74 -20.33
CA VAL A 136 8.17 -13.90 -21.25
C VAL A 136 7.54 -13.52 -22.59
N ASN A 137 6.89 -12.36 -22.70
CA ASN A 137 6.33 -11.82 -23.93
C ASN A 137 7.23 -10.75 -24.59
N ASP A 138 8.47 -10.59 -24.11
CA ASP A 138 9.45 -9.64 -24.65
C ASP A 138 8.97 -8.17 -24.59
N ILE A 139 8.23 -7.83 -23.52
CA ILE A 139 7.66 -6.50 -23.24
C ILE A 139 8.50 -5.82 -22.16
N GLU A 140 8.98 -4.61 -22.46
CA GLU A 140 9.61 -3.73 -21.48
C GLU A 140 8.58 -2.72 -20.98
N LEU A 141 8.38 -2.68 -19.65
CA LEU A 141 7.48 -1.74 -18.99
C LEU A 141 8.28 -0.66 -18.26
N SER A 142 7.91 0.58 -18.44
CA SER A 142 8.39 1.70 -17.61
C SER A 142 7.79 1.64 -16.20
N ASP A 143 8.43 2.34 -15.25
CA ASP A 143 7.93 2.46 -13.87
C ASP A 143 6.48 3.01 -13.83
N SER A 144 6.18 3.99 -14.69
CA SER A 144 4.84 4.56 -14.80
C SER A 144 3.81 3.56 -15.33
N GLU A 145 4.20 2.66 -16.22
CA GLU A 145 3.32 1.61 -16.73
C GLU A 145 3.05 0.54 -15.67
N TYR A 146 4.05 0.13 -14.89
CA TYR A 146 3.81 -0.76 -13.75
C TYR A 146 2.77 -0.18 -12.79
N ILE A 147 2.93 1.08 -12.40
CA ILE A 147 2.01 1.77 -11.48
C ILE A 147 0.60 1.86 -12.09
N TYR A 148 0.50 2.31 -13.33
CA TYR A 148 -0.79 2.49 -13.99
C TYR A 148 -1.53 1.16 -14.20
N LEU A 149 -0.87 0.16 -14.77
CA LEU A 149 -1.48 -1.12 -15.11
C LEU A 149 -1.83 -1.95 -13.86
N ALA A 150 -0.98 -1.94 -12.83
CA ALA A 150 -1.27 -2.64 -11.58
C ALA A 150 -2.43 -1.99 -10.83
N LYS A 151 -2.48 -0.65 -10.78
CA LYS A 151 -3.64 0.07 -10.24
C LYS A 151 -4.92 -0.24 -11.02
N LYS A 152 -4.85 -0.25 -12.36
CA LYS A 152 -5.99 -0.58 -13.21
C LYS A 152 -6.49 -2.00 -12.91
N ALA A 153 -5.61 -2.97 -12.79
CA ALA A 153 -5.95 -4.35 -12.43
C ALA A 153 -6.72 -4.43 -11.10
N GLU A 154 -6.26 -3.71 -10.07
CA GLU A 154 -6.94 -3.67 -8.77
C GLU A 154 -8.30 -2.94 -8.82
N ASN A 155 -8.37 -1.80 -9.49
CA ASN A 155 -9.56 -0.96 -9.49
C ASN A 155 -10.66 -1.54 -10.37
N GLU A 156 -10.33 -1.97 -11.59
CA GLU A 156 -11.33 -2.37 -12.59
C GLU A 156 -11.70 -3.86 -12.49
N TYR A 157 -10.72 -4.74 -12.20
CA TYR A 157 -10.99 -6.17 -12.15
C TYR A 157 -11.29 -6.66 -10.73
N VAL A 158 -10.45 -6.30 -9.74
CA VAL A 158 -10.64 -6.72 -8.34
C VAL A 158 -11.73 -5.89 -7.64
N GLY A 159 -11.90 -4.62 -8.03
CA GLY A 159 -12.96 -3.73 -7.53
C GLY A 159 -12.59 -3.01 -6.22
N VAL A 160 -11.32 -2.65 -6.05
CA VAL A 160 -10.84 -1.85 -4.91
C VAL A 160 -10.53 -0.43 -5.40
N SER A 161 -11.22 0.58 -4.87
CA SER A 161 -11.02 1.99 -5.25
C SER A 161 -9.76 2.60 -4.63
N SER A 162 -8.60 1.96 -4.85
CA SER A 162 -7.31 2.42 -4.33
C SER A 162 -6.74 3.61 -5.11
N GLY A 163 -5.89 4.40 -4.45
CA GLY A 163 -5.02 5.39 -5.11
C GLY A 163 -3.79 4.72 -5.74
N LYS A 164 -2.67 5.45 -5.77
CA LYS A 164 -1.41 4.98 -6.40
C LYS A 164 -0.32 4.63 -5.37
N LEU A 165 -0.59 4.82 -4.08
CA LEU A 165 0.40 4.67 -3.00
C LEU A 165 1.14 3.34 -3.08
N ASP A 166 0.39 2.25 -3.15
CA ASP A 166 0.91 0.90 -3.08
C ASP A 166 1.88 0.63 -4.23
N GLN A 167 1.38 0.78 -5.45
CA GLN A 167 2.14 0.52 -6.66
C GLN A 167 3.35 1.46 -6.81
N SER A 168 3.20 2.73 -6.37
CA SER A 168 4.28 3.70 -6.44
C SER A 168 5.42 3.35 -5.47
N CYS A 169 5.11 2.99 -4.24
CA CYS A 169 6.13 2.59 -3.27
C CYS A 169 6.85 1.31 -3.72
N GLU A 170 6.12 0.30 -4.17
CA GLU A 170 6.67 -0.98 -4.63
C GLU A 170 7.50 -0.86 -5.91
N THR A 171 7.30 0.20 -6.69
CA THR A 171 8.04 0.43 -7.95
C THR A 171 9.17 1.44 -7.78
N LEU A 172 8.92 2.59 -7.14
CA LEU A 172 9.79 3.76 -7.18
C LEU A 172 10.76 3.88 -6.00
N CYS A 173 10.49 3.25 -4.85
CA CYS A 173 11.34 3.37 -3.66
C CYS A 173 12.80 3.00 -3.96
N ARG A 174 13.70 3.60 -3.20
CA ARG A 174 15.14 3.29 -3.18
C ARG A 174 15.55 2.97 -1.75
N LYS A 175 16.44 1.99 -1.61
CA LYS A 175 17.02 1.63 -0.31
C LYS A 175 17.60 2.87 0.36
N ASP A 176 17.40 3.01 1.66
CA ASP A 176 17.87 4.09 2.52
C ASP A 176 17.36 5.49 2.10
N ASN A 177 16.27 5.53 1.30
CA ASN A 177 15.56 6.76 0.94
C ASN A 177 14.11 6.66 1.36
N ILE A 178 13.50 7.80 1.62
CA ILE A 178 12.04 7.89 1.66
C ILE A 178 11.52 8.38 0.31
N LEU A 179 10.54 7.69 -0.24
CA LEU A 179 9.84 8.14 -1.43
C LEU A 179 8.85 9.23 -1.04
N TYR A 180 8.94 10.40 -1.64
CA TYR A 180 7.86 11.38 -1.75
C TYR A 180 7.23 11.27 -3.12
N MET A 181 5.90 11.22 -3.19
CA MET A 181 5.17 11.26 -4.44
C MET A 181 3.90 12.12 -4.28
N ASP A 182 3.67 13.07 -5.20
CA ASP A 182 2.40 13.78 -5.30
C ASP A 182 1.47 13.02 -6.25
N SER A 183 0.34 12.52 -5.70
CA SER A 183 -0.62 11.73 -6.47
C SER A 183 -1.46 12.57 -7.45
N LYS A 184 -1.31 13.91 -7.45
CA LYS A 184 -2.03 14.82 -8.33
C LYS A 184 -1.42 14.87 -9.73
N ASP A 185 -0.09 14.93 -9.80
CA ASP A 185 0.66 15.12 -11.04
C ASP A 185 1.70 14.03 -11.31
N ASP A 186 1.75 13.02 -10.42
CA ASP A 186 2.68 11.88 -10.47
C ASP A 186 4.17 12.28 -10.34
N THR A 187 4.46 13.50 -9.89
CA THR A 187 5.84 13.89 -9.56
C THR A 187 6.31 13.15 -8.32
N TYR A 188 7.56 12.70 -8.35
CA TYR A 188 8.15 11.98 -7.23
C TYR A 188 9.64 12.28 -7.05
N ARG A 189 10.12 12.07 -5.85
CA ARG A 189 11.54 12.11 -5.51
C ARG A 189 11.87 11.10 -4.41
N ASN A 190 13.01 10.45 -4.54
CA ASN A 190 13.60 9.66 -3.47
C ASN A 190 14.51 10.57 -2.66
N ILE A 191 14.19 10.78 -1.39
CA ILE A 191 14.91 11.66 -0.48
C ILE A 191 15.82 10.79 0.38
N PRO A 192 17.16 10.89 0.22
CA PRO A 192 18.09 10.08 1.00
C PRO A 192 17.97 10.37 2.49
N ALA A 193 18.23 9.36 3.30
CA ALA A 193 18.32 9.55 4.73
C ALA A 193 19.48 10.51 5.05
N SER A 194 19.24 11.50 5.90
CA SER A 194 20.28 12.41 6.37
C SER A 194 21.39 11.63 7.08
N SER A 195 22.64 12.05 6.93
CA SER A 195 23.77 11.46 7.69
C SER A 195 23.63 11.57 9.22
N ASN A 196 22.78 12.49 9.69
CA ASN A 196 22.52 12.72 11.11
C ASN A 196 21.32 11.92 11.63
N ILE A 197 20.60 11.18 10.78
CA ILE A 197 19.43 10.41 11.21
C ILE A 197 19.88 9.28 12.12
N LYS A 198 19.21 9.13 13.26
CA LYS A 198 19.47 7.98 14.13
C LYS A 198 19.13 6.68 13.41
N PRO A 199 19.88 5.60 13.65
CA PRO A 199 19.55 4.29 13.12
C PRO A 199 18.09 3.91 13.39
N PHE A 200 17.45 3.29 12.43
CA PHE A 200 16.10 2.81 12.58
C PHE A 200 15.86 1.50 11.81
N LYS A 201 14.86 0.76 12.25
CA LYS A 201 14.27 -0.37 11.56
C LYS A 201 12.75 -0.15 11.43
N ILE A 202 12.13 -0.95 10.58
CA ILE A 202 10.69 -0.92 10.37
C ILE A 202 10.10 -2.18 10.98
N GLY A 203 9.42 -2.02 12.13
CA GLY A 203 8.65 -3.09 12.76
C GLY A 203 7.30 -3.26 12.07
N ILE A 204 6.92 -4.50 11.78
CA ILE A 204 5.60 -4.88 11.24
C ILE A 204 4.95 -5.83 12.23
N PHE A 205 3.84 -5.40 12.81
CA PHE A 205 3.13 -6.12 13.88
C PHE A 205 1.76 -6.54 13.38
N PHE A 206 1.63 -7.80 12.96
CA PHE A 206 0.38 -8.36 12.45
C PHE A 206 -0.57 -8.71 13.58
N SER A 207 -1.83 -8.28 13.44
CA SER A 207 -2.88 -8.54 14.44
C SER A 207 -3.27 -10.01 14.59
N GLY A 208 -2.89 -10.87 13.65
CA GLY A 208 -3.30 -12.28 13.62
C GLY A 208 -4.67 -12.51 12.96
N LEU A 209 -5.28 -11.45 12.41
CA LEU A 209 -6.55 -11.54 11.68
C LEU A 209 -6.31 -11.49 10.17
N GLU A 210 -6.82 -12.48 9.48
CA GLU A 210 -6.76 -12.54 8.02
C GLU A 210 -7.72 -11.53 7.38
N ARG A 211 -7.31 -11.00 6.22
CA ARG A 211 -8.10 -10.06 5.43
C ARG A 211 -9.09 -10.82 4.54
N ASN A 212 -10.38 -10.50 4.60
CA ASN A 212 -11.31 -10.86 3.53
C ASN A 212 -11.21 -9.83 2.40
N LEU A 213 -11.19 -10.31 1.15
CA LEU A 213 -10.85 -9.59 -0.09
C LEU A 213 -11.66 -8.33 -0.41
N ALA A 214 -12.79 -8.07 0.21
CA ALA A 214 -13.61 -6.91 -0.12
C ALA A 214 -13.83 -6.01 1.10
N SER A 215 -13.18 -4.87 1.15
CA SER A 215 -13.54 -3.87 2.15
C SER A 215 -14.56 -2.88 1.56
N SER A 216 -15.85 -3.21 1.61
CA SER A 216 -16.93 -2.23 1.44
C SER A 216 -16.70 -0.98 2.30
N ALA A 217 -16.15 -1.15 3.51
CA ALA A 217 -15.81 -0.07 4.41
C ALA A 217 -14.75 0.91 3.85
N TYR A 218 -13.70 0.43 3.17
CA TYR A 218 -12.70 1.30 2.56
C TYR A 218 -13.30 2.12 1.41
N ASN A 219 -14.04 1.47 0.50
CA ASN A 219 -14.68 2.15 -0.62
C ASN A 219 -15.68 3.22 -0.12
N ASN A 220 -16.42 2.95 0.95
CA ASN A 220 -17.30 3.95 1.57
C ASN A 220 -16.52 5.20 2.03
N ARG A 221 -15.31 5.05 2.58
CA ARG A 221 -14.47 6.20 2.97
C ARG A 221 -14.02 7.03 1.75
N VAL A 222 -13.70 6.36 0.65
CA VAL A 222 -13.37 7.03 -0.62
C VAL A 222 -14.57 7.83 -1.13
N ASP A 223 -15.77 7.26 -1.09
CA ASP A 223 -17.00 7.90 -1.54
C ASP A 223 -17.38 9.08 -0.64
N GLU A 224 -17.24 8.97 0.68
CA GLU A 224 -17.42 10.08 1.64
C GLU A 224 -16.49 11.26 1.32
N CYS A 225 -15.21 11.00 0.99
CA CYS A 225 -14.27 12.04 0.59
C CYS A 225 -14.70 12.74 -0.71
N LYS A 226 -15.14 11.98 -1.72
CA LYS A 226 -15.63 12.55 -2.98
C LYS A 226 -16.89 13.38 -2.77
N ALA A 227 -17.83 12.88 -1.97
CA ALA A 227 -19.05 13.58 -1.65
C ALA A 227 -18.78 14.90 -0.90
N ALA A 228 -17.85 14.88 0.06
CA ALA A 228 -17.42 16.08 0.76
C ALA A 228 -16.79 17.10 -0.19
N ALA A 229 -15.91 16.67 -1.09
CA ALA A 229 -15.29 17.55 -2.09
C ALA A 229 -16.35 18.19 -3.00
N PHE A 230 -17.32 17.41 -3.48
CA PHE A 230 -18.41 17.93 -4.32
C PHE A 230 -19.32 18.92 -3.58
N ALA A 231 -19.67 18.63 -2.33
CA ALA A 231 -20.48 19.54 -1.51
C ALA A 231 -19.76 20.86 -1.25
N LEU A 232 -18.47 20.81 -0.87
CA LEU A 232 -17.65 22.03 -0.67
C LEU A 232 -17.52 22.84 -1.95
N TYR A 233 -17.27 22.19 -3.09
CA TYR A 233 -17.26 22.83 -4.39
C TYR A 233 -18.60 23.54 -4.67
N SER A 234 -19.72 22.86 -4.46
CA SER A 234 -21.05 23.39 -4.70
C SER A 234 -21.34 24.60 -3.81
N TYR A 235 -20.96 24.56 -2.53
CA TYR A 235 -21.14 25.71 -1.61
C TYR A 235 -20.32 26.91 -2.05
N ALA A 236 -19.05 26.71 -2.39
CA ALA A 236 -18.17 27.79 -2.83
C ALA A 236 -18.66 28.45 -4.12
N VAL A 237 -19.11 27.67 -5.11
CA VAL A 237 -19.65 28.20 -6.38
C VAL A 237 -20.97 28.91 -6.18
N THR A 238 -21.84 28.45 -5.27
CA THR A 238 -23.16 29.04 -5.04
C THR A 238 -23.08 30.31 -4.21
N ASP A 239 -22.32 30.29 -3.10
CA ASP A 239 -22.36 31.33 -2.10
C ASP A 239 -21.29 32.43 -2.36
N ARG A 240 -20.17 32.09 -3.01
CA ARG A 240 -19.04 33.01 -3.26
C ARG A 240 -18.41 32.83 -4.64
N ARG A 241 -19.22 32.93 -5.66
CA ARG A 241 -18.79 32.80 -7.06
C ARG A 241 -17.80 33.92 -7.40
N GLY A 242 -16.53 33.52 -7.65
CA GLY A 242 -15.45 34.45 -8.03
C GLY A 242 -14.41 34.74 -6.94
N ASP A 243 -14.68 34.35 -5.65
CA ASP A 243 -13.73 34.59 -4.57
C ASP A 243 -12.65 33.48 -4.48
N TYR A 244 -12.86 32.36 -5.20
CA TYR A 244 -11.96 31.22 -5.19
C TYR A 244 -11.56 30.77 -6.59
N GLU A 245 -10.28 30.46 -6.77
CA GLU A 245 -9.77 29.83 -8.00
C GLU A 245 -10.18 28.36 -8.06
N LEU A 246 -11.40 28.10 -8.48
CA LEU A 246 -11.93 26.76 -8.69
C LEU A 246 -11.95 26.43 -10.17
N LYS A 247 -11.55 25.21 -10.51
CA LYS A 247 -11.67 24.72 -11.88
C LYS A 247 -13.16 24.57 -12.23
N ASP A 248 -13.62 25.29 -13.25
CA ASP A 248 -14.99 25.21 -13.72
C ASP A 248 -15.34 23.83 -14.31
N GLY A 249 -16.60 23.44 -14.16
CA GLY A 249 -17.17 22.28 -14.85
C GLY A 249 -16.67 20.92 -14.35
N LEU A 250 -16.10 20.82 -13.14
CA LEU A 250 -15.74 19.54 -12.54
C LEU A 250 -16.98 18.66 -12.33
N LYS A 251 -16.96 17.46 -12.91
CA LYS A 251 -18.00 16.45 -12.69
C LYS A 251 -17.76 15.72 -11.37
N PHE A 252 -18.84 15.17 -10.78
CA PHE A 252 -18.76 14.43 -9.52
C PHE A 252 -17.69 13.32 -9.51
N GLN A 253 -17.55 12.59 -10.61
CA GLN A 253 -16.55 11.52 -10.74
C GLN A 253 -15.10 12.01 -10.65
N ASP A 254 -14.86 13.29 -11.02
CA ASP A 254 -13.53 13.91 -11.05
C ASP A 254 -13.22 14.65 -9.74
N MET A 255 -14.21 14.80 -8.87
CA MET A 255 -14.02 15.48 -7.59
C MET A 255 -13.03 14.76 -6.69
N ARG A 256 -12.10 15.56 -6.14
CA ARG A 256 -11.12 15.14 -5.13
C ARG A 256 -10.91 16.28 -4.15
N LEU A 257 -10.64 15.96 -2.90
CA LEU A 257 -10.37 16.99 -1.87
C LEU A 257 -9.19 17.88 -2.24
N ARG A 258 -8.18 17.37 -2.96
CA ARG A 258 -7.05 18.17 -3.46
C ARG A 258 -7.46 19.28 -4.45
N ASN A 259 -8.63 19.17 -5.05
CA ASN A 259 -9.15 20.19 -5.96
C ASN A 259 -9.83 21.34 -5.22
N ILE A 260 -10.03 21.20 -3.92
CA ILE A 260 -10.72 22.16 -3.06
C ILE A 260 -9.69 22.82 -2.14
N PRO A 261 -9.49 24.13 -2.21
CA PRO A 261 -8.67 24.87 -1.25
C PRO A 261 -9.11 24.62 0.20
N GLU A 262 -8.16 24.54 1.13
CA GLU A 262 -8.45 24.28 2.56
C GLU A 262 -9.31 25.39 3.17
N GLU A 263 -9.19 26.62 2.68
CA GLU A 263 -9.97 27.77 3.10
C GLU A 263 -11.46 27.56 2.90
N ILE A 264 -11.85 26.90 1.81
CA ILE A 264 -13.24 26.52 1.53
C ILE A 264 -13.74 25.53 2.58
N PHE A 265 -12.91 24.56 2.96
CA PHE A 265 -13.27 23.66 4.05
C PHE A 265 -13.37 24.39 5.39
N LYS A 266 -12.47 25.31 5.69
CA LYS A 266 -12.52 26.12 6.93
C LYS A 266 -13.81 26.96 7.00
N GLU A 267 -14.28 27.49 5.88
CA GLU A 267 -15.49 28.31 5.83
C GLU A 267 -16.77 27.47 5.78
N PHE A 268 -16.85 26.49 4.89
CA PHE A 268 -18.09 25.75 4.63
C PHE A 268 -18.15 24.36 5.29
N GLY A 269 -17.07 23.91 5.88
CA GLY A 269 -16.98 22.55 6.46
C GLY A 269 -18.05 22.27 7.50
N VAL A 270 -18.47 23.29 8.28
CA VAL A 270 -19.54 23.18 9.27
C VAL A 270 -20.89 22.74 8.68
N ARG A 271 -21.11 22.94 7.38
CA ARG A 271 -22.32 22.55 6.65
C ARG A 271 -22.32 21.09 6.20
N LEU A 272 -21.17 20.42 6.26
CA LEU A 272 -21.01 19.02 5.88
C LEU A 272 -21.58 18.11 6.97
N PRO A 273 -22.06 16.89 6.62
CA PRO A 273 -22.29 15.84 7.62
C PRO A 273 -21.01 15.56 8.44
N THR A 274 -21.17 15.22 9.71
CA THR A 274 -20.02 15.01 10.63
C THR A 274 -18.99 14.01 10.10
N SER A 275 -19.43 12.92 9.48
CA SER A 275 -18.50 11.95 8.86
C SER A 275 -17.66 12.59 7.77
N TRP A 276 -18.24 13.43 6.90
CA TRP A 276 -17.52 14.10 5.83
C TRP A 276 -16.57 15.18 6.36
N GLN A 277 -16.96 15.92 7.40
CA GLN A 277 -16.05 16.82 8.10
C GLN A 277 -14.80 16.10 8.61
N LYS A 278 -14.97 14.92 9.21
CA LYS A 278 -13.88 14.07 9.69
C LYS A 278 -12.95 13.65 8.53
N ARG A 279 -13.49 13.28 7.35
CA ARG A 279 -12.67 12.93 6.16
C ARG A 279 -11.84 14.11 5.68
N CYS A 280 -12.43 15.32 5.63
CA CYS A 280 -11.71 16.54 5.30
C CYS A 280 -10.63 16.85 6.34
N ASN A 281 -10.93 16.77 7.64
CA ASN A 281 -9.95 16.94 8.71
C ASN A 281 -8.76 15.99 8.56
N HIS A 282 -9.02 14.71 8.25
CA HIS A 282 -7.95 13.76 7.97
C HIS A 282 -7.11 14.21 6.78
N PHE A 283 -7.75 14.50 5.66
CA PHE A 283 -7.10 14.84 4.40
C PHE A 283 -6.17 16.06 4.55
N TYR A 284 -6.69 17.20 4.99
CA TYR A 284 -5.89 18.43 5.07
C TYR A 284 -4.80 18.34 6.14
N SER A 285 -5.11 17.77 7.32
CA SER A 285 -4.07 17.59 8.34
C SER A 285 -2.98 16.60 7.92
N GLU A 286 -3.32 15.57 7.13
CA GLU A 286 -2.35 14.59 6.63
C GLU A 286 -1.43 15.20 5.56
N MET A 287 -1.95 16.08 4.70
CA MET A 287 -1.12 16.85 3.76
C MET A 287 -0.06 17.66 4.49
N HIS A 288 -0.45 18.38 5.55
CA HIS A 288 0.50 19.14 6.38
C HIS A 288 1.52 18.23 7.09
N ARG A 289 1.10 17.03 7.53
CA ARG A 289 2.02 16.06 8.12
C ARG A 289 3.04 15.55 7.12
N VAL A 290 2.64 15.29 5.88
CA VAL A 290 3.57 14.88 4.80
C VAL A 290 4.62 15.97 4.56
N GLU A 291 4.20 17.23 4.41
CA GLU A 291 5.10 18.36 4.18
C GLU A 291 6.11 18.54 5.34
N LYS A 292 5.61 18.57 6.58
CA LYS A 292 6.47 18.63 7.78
C LYS A 292 7.38 17.41 7.89
N GLY A 293 6.87 16.24 7.54
CA GLY A 293 7.62 14.98 7.56
C GLY A 293 8.82 14.99 6.62
N VAL A 294 8.66 15.54 5.41
CA VAL A 294 9.79 15.76 4.51
C VAL A 294 10.87 16.62 5.18
N GLY A 295 10.48 17.73 5.79
CA GLY A 295 11.43 18.62 6.48
C GLY A 295 12.14 17.95 7.68
N CYS A 296 11.43 17.10 8.44
CA CYS A 296 12.05 16.32 9.54
C CYS A 296 13.05 15.30 8.97
N TRP A 297 12.69 14.60 7.91
CA TRP A 297 13.56 13.60 7.26
C TRP A 297 14.84 14.21 6.72
N GLU A 298 14.75 15.30 5.98
CA GLU A 298 15.90 16.03 5.41
C GLU A 298 16.85 16.54 6.49
N LYS A 299 16.34 16.89 7.68
CA LYS A 299 17.13 17.30 8.85
C LYS A 299 17.69 16.14 9.68
N GLY A 300 17.24 14.91 9.43
CA GLY A 300 17.58 13.74 10.24
C GLY A 300 16.88 13.68 11.59
N ASP A 301 15.80 14.45 11.78
CA ASP A 301 15.00 14.46 13.03
C ASP A 301 13.95 13.35 13.00
N ILE A 302 14.41 12.11 13.21
CA ILE A 302 13.52 10.93 13.23
C ILE A 302 12.53 10.96 14.39
N VAL A 303 12.86 11.66 15.48
CA VAL A 303 11.97 11.75 16.66
C VAL A 303 10.75 12.60 16.32
N SER A 304 10.94 13.78 15.72
CA SER A 304 9.82 14.61 15.27
C SER A 304 9.07 13.95 14.12
N PHE A 305 9.77 13.27 13.20
CA PHE A 305 9.14 12.46 12.16
C PHE A 305 8.24 11.37 12.75
N GLY A 306 8.71 10.67 13.78
CA GLY A 306 7.94 9.64 14.50
C GLY A 306 6.69 10.21 15.20
N ARG A 307 6.77 11.41 15.77
CA ARG A 307 5.59 12.09 16.35
C ARG A 307 4.51 12.35 15.30
N LEU A 308 4.91 12.79 14.10
CA LEU A 308 3.98 12.97 12.97
C LEU A 308 3.33 11.65 12.56
N ILE A 309 4.06 10.52 12.60
CA ILE A 309 3.49 9.19 12.35
C ILE A 309 2.44 8.83 13.40
N ASN A 310 2.69 9.09 14.69
CA ASN A 310 1.72 8.87 15.76
C ASN A 310 0.46 9.73 15.56
N GLU A 311 0.62 11.01 15.23
CA GLU A 311 -0.51 11.91 14.91
C GLU A 311 -1.31 11.42 13.71
N SER A 312 -0.65 10.90 12.66
CA SER A 312 -1.29 10.28 11.51
C SER A 312 -2.07 9.03 11.90
N GLY A 313 -1.50 8.19 12.77
CA GLY A 313 -2.18 7.03 13.33
C GLY A 313 -3.44 7.42 14.11
N MET A 314 -3.35 8.40 14.99
CA MET A 314 -4.50 8.91 15.74
C MET A 314 -5.56 9.52 14.82
N SER A 315 -5.15 10.29 13.80
CA SER A 315 -6.09 10.84 12.81
C SER A 315 -6.78 9.73 11.98
N SER A 316 -6.08 8.63 11.73
CA SER A 316 -6.69 7.46 11.09
C SER A 316 -7.80 6.84 11.96
N ILE A 317 -7.62 6.82 13.28
CA ILE A 317 -8.63 6.33 14.25
C ILE A 317 -9.82 7.30 14.34
N VAL A 318 -9.55 8.58 14.60
CA VAL A 318 -10.57 9.56 14.99
C VAL A 318 -11.26 10.18 13.78
N ASN A 319 -10.50 10.52 12.74
CA ASN A 319 -10.98 11.27 11.58
C ASN A 319 -11.28 10.37 10.38
N TYR A 320 -10.38 9.45 10.01
CA TYR A 320 -10.67 8.54 8.91
C TYR A 320 -11.58 7.39 9.34
N GLU A 321 -11.67 7.15 10.64
CA GLU A 321 -12.50 6.10 11.26
C GLU A 321 -12.21 4.72 10.65
N CYS A 322 -10.95 4.42 10.44
CA CYS A 322 -10.44 3.07 10.26
C CYS A 322 -9.75 2.61 11.55
N GLY A 323 -9.48 1.32 11.62
CA GLY A 323 -8.96 0.70 12.83
C GLY A 323 -9.99 -0.25 13.44
N SER A 324 -9.56 -1.47 13.62
CA SER A 324 -10.28 -2.47 14.40
C SER A 324 -9.79 -2.42 15.85
N PRO A 325 -10.52 -2.98 16.82
CA PRO A 325 -10.06 -3.04 18.21
C PRO A 325 -8.64 -3.62 18.35
N TRP A 326 -8.31 -4.61 17.53
CA TRP A 326 -7.00 -5.25 17.49
C TRP A 326 -5.88 -4.33 17.00
N LEU A 327 -6.11 -3.56 15.95
CA LEU A 327 -5.14 -2.60 15.43
C LEU A 327 -5.00 -1.40 16.34
N ILE A 328 -6.10 -0.90 16.91
CA ILE A 328 -6.08 0.18 17.90
C ILE A 328 -5.25 -0.24 19.11
N LYS A 329 -5.42 -1.48 19.60
CA LYS A 329 -4.61 -1.99 20.71
C LYS A 329 -3.12 -2.08 20.38
N LEU A 330 -2.76 -2.56 19.17
CA LEU A 330 -1.36 -2.55 18.73
C LEU A 330 -0.80 -1.12 18.68
N TYR A 331 -1.56 -0.18 18.14
CA TYR A 331 -1.18 1.23 18.12
C TYR A 331 -0.98 1.79 19.55
N ASP A 332 -1.92 1.51 20.46
CA ASP A 332 -1.86 1.98 21.84
C ASP A 332 -0.66 1.44 22.61
N ILE A 333 -0.25 0.21 22.36
CA ILE A 333 0.94 -0.37 22.95
C ILE A 333 2.18 0.29 22.35
N LEU A 334 2.33 0.23 21.02
CA LEU A 334 3.52 0.70 20.30
C LEU A 334 3.79 2.18 20.51
N SER A 335 2.76 3.04 20.51
CA SER A 335 2.92 4.50 20.63
C SER A 335 3.47 4.97 21.98
N LYS A 336 3.51 4.09 22.99
CA LYS A 336 3.96 4.37 24.35
C LYS A 336 5.30 3.73 24.70
N LEU A 337 5.81 2.85 23.82
CA LEU A 337 7.05 2.13 24.12
C LEU A 337 8.28 2.99 23.84
N ASP A 338 9.23 2.93 24.76
CA ASP A 338 10.57 3.45 24.56
C ASP A 338 11.25 2.69 23.40
N GLY A 339 11.99 3.41 22.57
CA GLY A 339 12.58 2.86 21.35
C GLY A 339 11.63 2.81 20.14
N VAL A 340 10.35 3.17 20.27
CA VAL A 340 9.45 3.38 19.14
C VAL A 340 9.41 4.87 18.83
N TYR A 341 9.97 5.27 17.69
CA TYR A 341 9.91 6.66 17.23
C TYR A 341 8.51 7.08 16.83
N GLY A 342 7.77 6.19 16.17
CA GLY A 342 6.37 6.41 15.79
C GLY A 342 5.74 5.20 15.15
N THR A 343 4.41 5.09 15.26
CA THR A 343 3.62 3.96 14.80
C THR A 343 2.27 4.38 14.23
N ARG A 344 1.73 3.57 13.32
CA ARG A 344 0.39 3.71 12.77
C ARG A 344 -0.10 2.40 12.13
N PHE A 345 -1.37 2.36 11.73
CA PHE A 345 -1.87 1.29 10.86
C PHE A 345 -1.17 1.31 9.52
N SER A 346 -0.95 0.14 8.92
CA SER A 346 -0.47 0.00 7.57
C SER A 346 -1.58 -0.54 6.66
N GLY A 347 -1.66 -0.03 5.42
CA GLY A 347 -2.72 -0.33 4.46
C GLY A 347 -4.08 0.27 4.84
N ALA A 348 -5.18 -0.42 4.51
CA ALA A 348 -6.55 0.10 4.70
C ALA A 348 -6.99 0.31 6.16
N GLY A 349 -6.28 -0.26 7.14
CA GLY A 349 -6.50 0.00 8.58
C GLY A 349 -7.66 -0.76 9.23
N PHE A 350 -8.37 -1.65 8.53
CA PHE A 350 -9.48 -2.42 9.14
C PHE A 350 -9.04 -3.77 9.69
N LYS A 351 -8.01 -4.37 9.14
CA LYS A 351 -7.33 -5.61 9.56
C LYS A 351 -5.89 -5.55 9.10
N GLY A 352 -5.06 -6.53 9.46
CA GLY A 352 -3.67 -6.62 9.00
C GLY A 352 -2.70 -6.21 10.10
N CYS A 353 -1.94 -5.14 9.91
CA CYS A 353 -0.83 -4.80 10.80
C CYS A 353 -0.72 -3.31 11.14
N CYS A 354 0.05 -3.03 12.18
CA CYS A 354 0.67 -1.73 12.42
C CYS A 354 2.12 -1.76 11.92
N MET A 355 2.59 -0.64 11.40
CA MET A 355 4.00 -0.36 11.17
C MET A 355 4.54 0.53 12.28
N ALA A 356 5.82 0.38 12.62
CA ALA A 356 6.50 1.27 13.54
C ALA A 356 7.94 1.54 13.06
N LEU A 357 8.40 2.78 13.18
CA LEU A 357 9.82 3.08 13.13
C LEU A 357 10.40 2.87 14.53
N ILE A 358 11.41 2.03 14.63
CA ILE A 358 11.97 1.59 15.92
C ILE A 358 13.48 1.73 15.95
N ASP A 359 14.00 1.91 17.17
CA ASP A 359 15.42 1.81 17.47
C ASP A 359 15.88 0.34 17.24
N PRO A 360 16.91 0.09 16.41
CA PRO A 360 17.41 -1.26 16.17
C PRO A 360 17.85 -1.99 17.44
N ASP A 361 18.43 -1.27 18.40
CA ASP A 361 18.97 -1.85 19.62
C ASP A 361 17.86 -2.33 20.59
N LYS A 362 16.62 -1.84 20.40
CA LYS A 362 15.44 -2.21 21.19
C LYS A 362 14.46 -3.15 20.45
N ALA A 363 14.80 -3.56 19.24
CA ALA A 363 13.89 -4.29 18.37
C ALA A 363 13.32 -5.57 19.00
N ASP A 364 14.16 -6.38 19.65
CA ASP A 364 13.71 -7.63 20.26
C ASP A 364 12.90 -7.39 21.55
N GLU A 365 13.31 -6.45 22.40
CA GLU A 365 12.55 -6.01 23.57
C GLU A 365 11.15 -5.52 23.20
N ILE A 366 11.05 -4.68 22.16
CA ILE A 366 9.77 -4.16 21.66
C ILE A 366 8.87 -5.32 21.18
N LYS A 367 9.41 -6.29 20.44
CA LYS A 367 8.64 -7.47 19.99
C LYS A 367 8.06 -8.25 21.15
N GLU A 368 8.89 -8.53 22.18
CA GLU A 368 8.49 -9.28 23.36
C GLU A 368 7.39 -8.56 24.17
N ILE A 369 7.57 -7.25 24.40
CA ILE A 369 6.59 -6.45 25.13
C ILE A 369 5.25 -6.40 24.35
N VAL A 370 5.30 -6.13 23.04
CA VAL A 370 4.08 -6.04 22.22
C VAL A 370 3.37 -7.38 22.20
N GLU A 371 4.06 -8.50 21.99
CA GLU A 371 3.46 -9.83 22.01
C GLU A 371 2.77 -10.10 23.35
N ARG A 372 3.47 -9.87 24.46
CA ARG A 372 2.95 -10.11 25.81
C ARG A 372 1.70 -9.28 26.10
N GLU A 373 1.76 -7.96 25.89
CA GLU A 373 0.65 -7.05 26.21
C GLU A 373 -0.53 -7.21 25.24
N TYR A 374 -0.26 -7.52 23.97
CA TYR A 374 -1.29 -7.76 22.99
C TYR A 374 -2.03 -9.09 23.22
N LEU A 375 -1.30 -10.17 23.51
CA LEU A 375 -1.88 -11.49 23.78
C LEU A 375 -2.54 -11.58 25.15
N LYS A 376 -2.21 -10.70 26.10
CA LYS A 376 -2.95 -10.54 27.37
C LYS A 376 -4.38 -10.08 27.11
N GLU A 377 -4.58 -9.15 26.16
CA GLU A 377 -5.90 -8.66 25.75
C GLU A 377 -6.63 -9.65 24.83
N PHE A 378 -5.87 -10.28 23.90
CA PHE A 378 -6.42 -11.17 22.86
C PHE A 378 -5.77 -12.56 22.89
N PRO A 379 -6.01 -13.39 23.95
CA PRO A 379 -5.33 -14.68 24.12
C PRO A 379 -5.63 -15.69 23.02
N THR A 380 -6.77 -15.56 22.33
CA THR A 380 -7.18 -16.42 21.21
C THR A 380 -6.33 -16.21 19.93
N LEU A 381 -5.51 -15.16 19.91
CA LEU A 381 -4.61 -14.85 18.81
C LEU A 381 -3.18 -15.39 19.02
N LYS A 382 -2.95 -16.16 20.11
CA LYS A 382 -1.69 -16.85 20.34
C LYS A 382 -1.37 -17.76 19.15
N GLY A 383 -0.15 -17.64 18.60
CA GLY A 383 0.30 -18.35 17.40
C GLY A 383 -0.14 -17.72 16.06
N LYS A 384 -1.15 -16.84 16.07
CA LYS A 384 -1.60 -16.07 14.88
C LYS A 384 -0.94 -14.69 14.80
N TYR A 385 -0.77 -13.99 15.93
CA TYR A 385 0.03 -12.76 16.00
C TYR A 385 1.45 -13.03 15.51
N LYS A 386 2.00 -12.09 14.74
CA LYS A 386 3.38 -12.15 14.23
C LYS A 386 3.98 -10.74 14.23
N ALA A 387 5.28 -10.67 14.54
CA ALA A 387 6.07 -9.45 14.44
C ALA A 387 7.34 -9.70 13.61
N TYR A 388 7.65 -8.76 12.73
CA TYR A 388 8.82 -8.81 11.86
C TYR A 388 9.57 -7.48 11.93
N ILE A 389 10.90 -7.56 11.84
CA ILE A 389 11.78 -6.40 11.77
C ILE A 389 12.37 -6.36 10.37
N CYS A 390 12.07 -5.27 9.67
CA CYS A 390 12.41 -5.07 8.26
C CYS A 390 13.40 -3.92 8.12
N SER A 391 14.10 -3.93 6.99
CA SER A 391 14.90 -2.81 6.50
C SER A 391 14.23 -2.18 5.28
N THR A 392 14.66 -0.99 4.90
CA THR A 392 14.30 -0.38 3.62
C THR A 392 14.88 -1.17 2.45
N SER A 393 14.20 -1.15 1.32
CA SER A 393 14.62 -1.82 0.09
C SER A 393 14.38 -0.94 -1.14
N THR A 394 14.83 -1.43 -2.28
CA THR A 394 14.59 -0.82 -3.58
C THR A 394 13.36 -1.44 -4.24
N GLY A 395 12.58 -0.65 -4.97
CA GLY A 395 11.40 -1.10 -5.70
C GLY A 395 11.72 -2.08 -6.84
N VAL A 396 10.68 -2.66 -7.43
CA VAL A 396 10.74 -3.75 -8.41
C VAL A 396 11.67 -3.53 -9.60
N GLY A 397 11.88 -2.29 -10.00
CA GLY A 397 12.70 -1.95 -11.19
C GLY A 397 14.20 -2.07 -11.00
N LYS A 398 14.72 -2.13 -9.75
CA LYS A 398 16.18 -2.02 -9.45
C LYS A 398 16.61 -2.80 -8.22
N ALA A 399 15.98 -3.93 -7.91
CA ALA A 399 16.34 -4.75 -6.76
C ALA A 399 17.78 -5.30 -6.93
N GLU A 400 18.71 -4.80 -6.12
CA GLU A 400 20.01 -5.42 -5.90
C GLU A 400 19.96 -6.19 -4.59
N GLY A 401 20.17 -7.50 -4.65
CA GLY A 401 20.43 -8.36 -3.50
C GLY A 401 19.18 -8.76 -2.72
N ASP A 402 18.56 -9.81 -3.16
CA ASP A 402 17.48 -10.50 -2.48
C ASP A 402 17.95 -11.06 -1.12
N ARG A 403 17.29 -10.64 -0.04
CA ARG A 403 17.29 -11.43 1.19
C ARG A 403 16.11 -12.38 1.13
N PHE A 404 16.42 -13.64 0.92
CA PHE A 404 15.49 -14.76 0.93
C PHE A 404 15.23 -15.29 2.33
#